data_cd19cea4f9fab6290a336a6067dc603a
#
_entry.id   cd19cea4f9fab6290a336a6067dc603a
#
_cell.length_a   1.000
_cell.length_b   1.000
_cell.length_c   1.000
_cell.angle_alpha   90.00
_cell.angle_beta   90.00
_cell.angle_gamma   90.00
#
_symmetry.space_group_name_H-M   'P 1'
#
loop_
_entity.id
_entity.type
_entity.pdbx_description
1 polymer ?
#
loop_
_entity_poly.entity_id
_entity_poly.type
_entity_poly.pdbx_seq_one_letter_code
_entity_poly.pdbx_strand_id
1 'polypeptide(L)'
;MRVLVVEDEKDLNSIICSKLVKEGYNVDACYDGQAALDYMEAENYDGAIMDIMIPNKDGITVLREMRNAGIQVPVLFLTAKTETQDIVRGLDAGASDYMTK
;
A
#
# COMPACT_ATOMS: atom_id res chain seq x y z
N MET A 1 14.99 -3.67 5.96
CA MET A 1 13.81 -2.82 5.81
C MET A 1 12.55 -3.67 5.76
N ARG A 2 11.51 -3.20 6.36
CA ARG A 2 10.23 -3.91 6.43
C ARG A 2 9.19 -3.21 5.59
N VAL A 3 8.55 -3.96 4.68
CA VAL A 3 7.59 -3.43 3.69
C VAL A 3 6.27 -4.17 3.82
N LEU A 4 5.16 -3.43 3.81
CA LEU A 4 3.83 -4.01 3.74
C LEU A 4 3.33 -3.96 2.31
N VAL A 5 2.84 -5.08 1.80
CA VAL A 5 2.23 -5.17 0.46
C VAL A 5 0.73 -5.40 0.63
N VAL A 6 -0.08 -4.47 0.11
CA VAL A 6 -1.54 -4.50 0.20
C VAL A 6 -2.11 -4.63 -1.20
N GLU A 7 -2.56 -5.82 -1.54
CA GLU A 7 -3.10 -6.15 -2.86
C GLU A 7 -4.04 -7.33 -2.71
N ASP A 8 -5.29 -7.18 -3.19
CA ASP A 8 -6.31 -8.22 -3.05
C ASP A 8 -6.16 -9.38 -4.04
N GLU A 9 -5.52 -9.15 -5.17
CA GLU A 9 -5.19 -10.24 -6.10
C GLU A 9 -4.00 -11.03 -5.57
N LYS A 10 -4.26 -12.25 -5.12
CA LYS A 10 -3.24 -13.05 -4.40
C LYS A 10 -2.01 -13.37 -5.24
N ASP A 11 -2.18 -13.66 -6.52
CA ASP A 11 -1.06 -13.98 -7.41
C ASP A 11 -0.14 -12.77 -7.60
N LEU A 12 -0.72 -11.60 -7.81
CA LEU A 12 0.05 -10.36 -7.95
C LEU A 12 0.76 -10.01 -6.64
N ASN A 13 0.05 -10.13 -5.51
CA ASN A 13 0.63 -9.92 -4.19
C ASN A 13 1.86 -10.82 -3.99
N SER A 14 1.71 -12.10 -4.28
CA SER A 14 2.80 -13.09 -4.15
C SER A 14 4.00 -12.74 -5.04
N ILE A 15 3.78 -12.29 -6.26
CA ILE A 15 4.85 -11.88 -7.18
C ILE A 15 5.61 -10.68 -6.63
N ILE A 16 4.90 -9.67 -6.14
CA ILE A 16 5.51 -8.47 -5.56
C ILE A 16 6.33 -8.84 -4.33
N CYS A 17 5.75 -9.63 -3.43
CA CYS A 17 6.44 -10.08 -2.21
C CYS A 17 7.72 -10.87 -2.55
N SER A 18 7.66 -11.78 -3.51
CA SER A 18 8.81 -12.59 -3.91
C SER A 18 9.96 -11.73 -4.42
N LYS A 19 9.64 -10.71 -5.23
CA LYS A 19 10.67 -9.79 -5.76
C LYS A 19 11.32 -8.98 -4.64
N LEU A 20 10.54 -8.50 -3.69
CA LEU A 20 11.06 -7.73 -2.57
C LEU A 20 11.92 -8.59 -1.65
N VAL A 21 11.51 -9.81 -1.38
CA VAL A 21 12.31 -10.74 -0.56
C VAL A 21 13.66 -11.02 -1.22
N LYS A 22 13.69 -11.18 -2.54
CA LYS A 22 14.96 -11.37 -3.28
C LYS A 22 15.89 -10.17 -3.13
N GLU A 23 15.35 -8.97 -2.98
CA GLU A 23 16.13 -7.76 -2.78
C GLU A 23 16.54 -7.53 -1.32
N GLY A 24 16.21 -8.45 -0.42
CA GLY A 24 16.61 -8.40 0.98
C GLY A 24 15.63 -7.74 1.93
N TYR A 25 14.40 -7.44 1.50
CA TYR A 25 13.38 -6.85 2.36
C TYR A 25 12.66 -7.90 3.20
N ASN A 26 12.26 -7.51 4.40
CA ASN A 26 11.27 -8.26 5.19
C ASN A 26 9.88 -7.80 4.73
N VAL A 27 9.04 -8.72 4.30
CA VAL A 27 7.77 -8.38 3.67
C VAL A 27 6.61 -9.03 4.39
N ASP A 28 5.59 -8.23 4.70
CA ASP A 28 4.29 -8.73 5.16
C ASP A 28 3.28 -8.48 4.05
N ALA A 29 2.36 -9.41 3.86
CA ALA A 29 1.30 -9.31 2.86
C ALA A 29 -0.06 -9.20 3.52
N CYS A 30 -0.92 -8.33 2.99
CA CYS A 30 -2.33 -8.31 3.35
C CYS A 30 -3.16 -7.99 2.10
N TYR A 31 -4.48 -8.16 2.21
CA TYR A 31 -5.33 -8.28 1.03
C TYR A 31 -6.52 -7.31 1.04
N ASP A 32 -6.66 -6.50 2.08
CA ASP A 32 -7.72 -5.49 2.16
C ASP A 32 -7.29 -4.29 3.00
N GLY A 33 -8.09 -3.22 2.92
CA GLY A 33 -7.75 -1.96 3.55
C GLY A 33 -7.84 -1.99 5.07
N GLN A 34 -8.75 -2.72 5.65
CA GLN A 34 -8.83 -2.83 7.10
C GLN A 34 -7.64 -3.58 7.67
N ALA A 35 -7.24 -4.68 7.02
CA ALA A 35 -6.04 -5.40 7.40
C ALA A 35 -4.80 -4.51 7.31
N ALA A 36 -4.71 -3.68 6.26
CA ALA A 36 -3.59 -2.74 6.12
C ALA A 36 -3.48 -1.79 7.32
N LEU A 37 -4.59 -1.23 7.76
CA LEU A 37 -4.60 -0.36 8.94
C LEU A 37 -4.18 -1.10 10.20
N ASP A 38 -4.70 -2.31 10.39
CA ASP A 38 -4.35 -3.13 11.56
C ASP A 38 -2.86 -3.43 11.60
N TYR A 39 -2.27 -3.80 10.47
CA TYR A 39 -0.83 -4.03 10.36
C TYR A 39 -0.02 -2.76 10.64
N MET A 40 -0.44 -1.64 10.06
CA MET A 40 0.27 -0.36 10.23
C MET A 40 0.23 0.15 11.67
N GLU A 41 -0.83 -0.12 12.42
CA GLU A 41 -0.94 0.24 13.82
C GLU A 41 -0.14 -0.69 14.73
N ALA A 42 -0.02 -1.97 14.35
CA ALA A 42 0.65 -2.99 15.18
C ALA A 42 2.16 -3.05 14.98
N GLU A 43 2.66 -2.68 13.79
CA GLU A 43 4.05 -2.87 13.41
C GLU A 43 4.64 -1.61 12.80
N ASN A 44 5.97 -1.50 12.87
CA ASN A 44 6.70 -0.40 12.23
C ASN A 44 7.17 -0.82 10.84
N TYR A 45 6.75 -0.08 9.83
CA TYR A 45 7.15 -0.33 8.44
C TYR A 45 8.01 0.80 7.91
N ASP A 46 8.95 0.47 7.03
CA ASP A 46 9.78 1.44 6.31
C ASP A 46 9.11 1.93 5.03
N GLY A 47 8.16 1.16 4.53
CA GLY A 47 7.39 1.52 3.34
C GLY A 47 6.20 0.61 3.15
N ALA A 48 5.29 1.02 2.27
CA ALA A 48 4.14 0.22 1.88
C ALA A 48 3.90 0.34 0.38
N ILE A 49 3.53 -0.78 -0.24
CA ILE A 49 3.06 -0.83 -1.62
C ILE A 49 1.58 -1.20 -1.53
N MET A 50 0.71 -0.36 -2.07
CA MET A 50 -0.72 -0.48 -1.88
C MET A 50 -1.48 -0.27 -3.17
N ASP A 51 -2.41 -1.17 -3.49
CA ASP A 51 -3.37 -0.95 -4.56
C ASP A 51 -4.39 0.09 -4.09
N ILE A 52 -4.76 1.02 -4.97
CA ILE A 52 -5.81 1.99 -4.68
C ILE A 52 -7.16 1.28 -4.54
N MET A 53 -7.45 0.34 -5.43
CA MET A 53 -8.72 -0.38 -5.47
C MET A 53 -8.65 -1.69 -4.69
N ILE A 54 -8.78 -1.61 -3.37
CA ILE A 54 -8.78 -2.77 -2.48
C ILE A 54 -10.10 -2.86 -1.71
N PRO A 55 -10.55 -4.08 -1.33
CA PRO A 55 -11.82 -4.23 -0.60
C PRO A 55 -11.76 -3.70 0.83
N ASN A 56 -12.92 -3.51 1.41
CA ASN A 56 -13.22 -3.03 2.76
C ASN A 56 -12.92 -1.56 2.99
N LYS A 57 -11.76 -1.06 2.58
CA LYS A 57 -11.43 0.36 2.54
C LYS A 57 -10.51 0.56 1.36
N ASP A 58 -10.78 1.55 0.51
CA ASP A 58 -9.88 1.83 -0.61
C ASP A 58 -8.53 2.38 -0.09
N GLY A 59 -7.51 2.29 -0.95
CA GLY A 59 -6.15 2.66 -0.55
C GLY A 59 -5.99 4.12 -0.16
N ILE A 60 -6.76 5.01 -0.77
CA ILE A 60 -6.71 6.45 -0.45
C ILE A 60 -7.27 6.70 0.95
N THR A 61 -8.39 6.04 1.28
CA THR A 61 -8.99 6.13 2.62
C THR A 61 -8.02 5.59 3.67
N VAL A 62 -7.38 4.45 3.40
CA VAL A 62 -6.37 3.86 4.30
C VAL A 62 -5.23 4.86 4.53
N LEU A 63 -4.71 5.45 3.47
CA LEU A 63 -3.63 6.42 3.58
C LEU A 63 -4.02 7.63 4.43
N ARG A 64 -5.22 8.17 4.23
CA ARG A 64 -5.72 9.29 5.02
C ARG A 64 -5.84 8.93 6.50
N GLU A 65 -6.37 7.76 6.81
CA GLU A 65 -6.47 7.30 8.19
C GLU A 65 -5.10 7.08 8.82
N MET A 66 -4.13 6.55 8.07
CA MET A 66 -2.75 6.43 8.52
C MET A 66 -2.17 7.80 8.89
N ARG A 67 -2.31 8.79 8.01
CA ARG A 67 -1.77 10.14 8.23
C ARG A 67 -2.45 10.82 9.40
N ASN A 68 -3.76 10.65 9.55
CA ASN A 68 -4.51 11.18 10.70
C ASN A 68 -4.07 10.56 12.02
N ALA A 69 -3.61 9.31 12.00
CA ALA A 69 -3.08 8.62 13.17
C ALA A 69 -1.61 8.94 13.44
N GLY A 70 -0.98 9.81 12.65
CA GLY A 70 0.43 10.17 12.83
C GLY A 70 1.40 9.18 12.20
N ILE A 71 0.92 8.22 11.42
CA ILE A 71 1.77 7.24 10.75
C ILE A 71 2.31 7.85 9.46
N GLN A 72 3.64 8.03 9.39
CA GLN A 72 4.32 8.71 8.27
C GLN A 72 5.05 7.74 7.33
N VAL A 73 4.65 6.48 7.30
CA VAL A 73 5.25 5.48 6.42
C VAL A 73 5.07 5.90 4.95
N PRO A 74 6.14 5.92 4.15
CA PRO A 74 6.02 6.21 2.71
C PRO A 74 5.15 5.16 2.02
N VAL A 75 4.23 5.62 1.17
CA VAL A 75 3.30 4.74 0.45
C VAL A 75 3.48 4.93 -1.05
N LEU A 76 3.71 3.81 -1.75
CA LEU A 76 3.71 3.74 -3.20
C LEU A 76 2.40 3.07 -3.64
N PHE A 77 1.59 3.79 -4.41
CA PHE A 77 0.36 3.23 -4.95
C PHE A 77 0.59 2.46 -6.25
N LEU A 78 -0.09 1.33 -6.36
CA LEU A 78 -0.26 0.61 -7.63
C LEU A 78 -1.61 1.02 -8.22
N THR A 79 -1.64 1.30 -9.52
CA THR A 79 -2.87 1.75 -10.17
C THR A 79 -2.92 1.31 -11.63
N ALA A 80 -4.13 1.18 -12.17
CA ALA A 80 -4.31 0.96 -13.60
C ALA A 80 -4.11 2.29 -14.37
N LYS A 81 -3.70 2.18 -15.65
CA LYS A 81 -3.40 3.37 -16.48
C LYS A 81 -4.54 4.36 -16.58
N THR A 82 -5.78 3.91 -16.48
CA THR A 82 -6.97 4.74 -16.68
C THR A 82 -7.41 5.51 -15.44
N GLU A 83 -6.73 5.35 -14.32
CA GLU A 83 -7.16 5.88 -13.03
C GLU A 83 -6.41 7.16 -12.64
N THR A 84 -6.27 8.09 -13.59
CA THR A 84 -5.50 9.34 -13.38
C THR A 84 -6.04 10.16 -12.21
N GLN A 85 -7.36 10.24 -12.06
CA GLN A 85 -7.98 10.99 -10.96
C GLN A 85 -7.63 10.37 -9.60
N ASP A 86 -7.56 9.04 -9.52
CA ASP A 86 -7.18 8.35 -8.30
C ASP A 86 -5.71 8.58 -7.96
N ILE A 87 -4.84 8.69 -8.97
CA ILE A 87 -3.44 9.04 -8.77
C ILE A 87 -3.33 10.42 -8.10
N VAL A 88 -4.02 11.43 -8.66
CA VAL A 88 -4.02 12.79 -8.10
C VAL A 88 -4.54 12.79 -6.67
N ARG A 89 -5.67 12.11 -6.41
CA ARG A 89 -6.23 11.99 -5.06
C ARG A 89 -5.27 11.32 -4.09
N GLY A 90 -4.57 10.29 -4.54
CA GLY A 90 -3.58 9.57 -3.73
C GLY A 90 -2.41 10.45 -3.34
N LEU A 91 -1.84 11.20 -4.29
CA LEU A 91 -0.74 12.13 -4.04
C LEU A 91 -1.19 13.25 -3.10
N ASP A 92 -2.38 13.81 -3.31
CA ASP A 92 -2.95 14.84 -2.43
C ASP A 92 -3.19 14.32 -1.01
N ALA A 93 -3.51 13.04 -0.86
CA ALA A 93 -3.70 12.41 0.44
C ALA A 93 -2.39 12.09 1.18
N GLY A 94 -1.25 12.26 0.54
CA GLY A 94 0.07 12.08 1.14
C GLY A 94 0.85 10.85 0.68
N ALA A 95 0.52 10.28 -0.48
CA ALA A 95 1.33 9.23 -1.08
C ALA A 95 2.68 9.77 -1.53
N SER A 96 3.71 8.96 -1.46
CA SER A 96 5.06 9.34 -1.91
C SER A 96 5.17 9.26 -3.42
N ASP A 97 4.50 8.30 -4.05
CA ASP A 97 4.56 8.08 -5.49
C ASP A 97 3.47 7.09 -5.92
N TYR A 98 3.41 6.81 -7.20
CA TYR A 98 2.52 5.80 -7.76
C TYR A 98 3.23 5.02 -8.87
N MET A 99 2.72 3.82 -9.15
CA MET A 99 3.22 2.96 -10.22
C MET A 99 2.04 2.31 -10.94
N THR A 100 2.10 2.28 -12.26
CA THR A 100 1.09 1.59 -13.06
C THR A 100 1.30 0.08 -13.01
N LYS A 101 0.22 -0.64 -12.82
CA LYS A 101 0.25 -2.10 -12.85
C LYS A 101 0.67 -2.65 -14.22
#